data_26dc0984be7da1b571281ad99458b9e1
#
_entry.id   26dc0984be7da1b571281ad99458b9e1
#
_cell.length_a   1.000
_cell.length_b   1.000
_cell.length_c   1.000
_cell.angle_alpha   90.00
_cell.angle_beta   90.00
_cell.angle_gamma   90.00
#
_symmetry.space_group_name_H-M   'P 1'
#
loop_
_entity.id
_entity.type
_entity.pdbx_description
1 polymer ?
#
loop_
_entity_poly.entity_id
_entity_poly.type
_entity_poly.pdbx_seq_one_letter_code
_entity_poly.pdbx_strand_id
1 'polypeptide(L)'
;MPTGTPEETYIQESEGWIARVRPPSISYNGRVIILLHGWTGDENSMWFFARRLPVDSWILSPRAPLVCPAGGYAWGIATIGQRPDISKFQLQADKLMHRLSGWVPDYSPADRLDIIGFSQGAAMAYTLCLTSTPVKVAPLAGYLPAGFSEAGSKADFSKLQVFISHNSDDEMLPVAESRNARDYFTDRGAMVNYCENTGGHKMSSACVKELDLFFRD
;
A
#
# COMPACT_ATOMS: atom_id res chain seq x y z
N MET A 1 -13.14 -15.28 25.78
CA MET A 1 -11.80 -15.28 25.18
C MET A 1 -11.88 -16.11 23.91
N PRO A 2 -11.78 -15.56 22.71
CA PRO A 2 -11.72 -16.40 21.52
C PRO A 2 -10.32 -17.03 21.47
N THR A 3 -10.26 -18.33 21.58
CA THR A 3 -9.09 -19.16 21.29
C THR A 3 -8.97 -19.25 19.75
N GLY A 4 -8.42 -18.21 19.14
CA GLY A 4 -8.07 -18.25 17.74
C GLY A 4 -6.87 -19.18 17.57
N THR A 5 -7.01 -20.21 16.74
CA THR A 5 -5.89 -20.93 16.13
C THR A 5 -4.91 -19.91 15.56
N PRO A 6 -3.58 -20.15 15.63
CA PRO A 6 -2.59 -19.29 14.98
C PRO A 6 -2.99 -19.16 13.50
N GLU A 7 -3.15 -17.92 13.03
CA GLU A 7 -3.44 -17.67 11.61
C GLU A 7 -2.32 -18.31 10.79
N GLU A 8 -2.66 -19.29 9.97
CA GLU A 8 -1.71 -19.92 9.04
C GLU A 8 -1.22 -18.85 8.07
N THR A 9 0.05 -18.48 8.19
CA THR A 9 0.70 -17.58 7.25
C THR A 9 1.85 -18.31 6.59
N TYR A 10 2.04 -18.10 5.30
CA TYR A 10 3.09 -18.78 4.54
C TYR A 10 3.74 -17.82 3.53
N ILE A 11 4.91 -18.21 3.04
CA ILE A 11 5.58 -17.54 1.93
C ILE A 11 5.23 -18.30 0.66
N GLN A 12 4.81 -17.57 -0.35
CA GLN A 12 4.47 -18.13 -1.66
C GLN A 12 5.25 -17.43 -2.77
N GLU A 13 5.79 -18.21 -3.68
CA GLU A 13 6.37 -17.73 -4.92
C GLU A 13 5.39 -17.90 -6.08
N SER A 14 5.29 -16.89 -6.93
CA SER A 14 4.55 -16.94 -8.18
C SER A 14 5.35 -16.22 -9.26
N GLU A 15 5.84 -16.98 -10.25
CA GLU A 15 6.61 -16.48 -11.40
C GLU A 15 7.74 -15.52 -11.02
N GLY A 16 8.57 -15.92 -10.04
CA GLY A 16 9.71 -15.15 -9.55
C GLY A 16 9.37 -14.01 -8.59
N TRP A 17 8.10 -13.83 -8.23
CA TRP A 17 7.67 -12.91 -7.19
C TRP A 17 7.37 -13.66 -5.89
N ILE A 18 7.79 -13.10 -4.79
CA ILE A 18 7.61 -13.66 -3.45
C ILE A 18 6.58 -12.79 -2.71
N ALA A 19 5.64 -13.43 -2.04
CA ALA A 19 4.74 -12.76 -1.12
C ALA A 19 4.59 -13.54 0.18
N ARG A 20 4.44 -12.83 1.28
CA ARG A 20 3.89 -13.39 2.51
C ARG A 20 2.38 -13.29 2.44
N VAL A 21 1.71 -14.41 2.75
CA VAL A 21 0.27 -14.58 2.52
C VAL A 21 -0.42 -15.00 3.81
N ARG A 22 -1.59 -14.42 4.08
CA ARG A 22 -2.55 -14.88 5.08
C ARG A 22 -3.89 -15.12 4.40
N PRO A 23 -4.36 -16.37 4.31
CA PRO A 23 -5.70 -16.65 3.82
C PRO A 23 -6.77 -16.15 4.83
N PRO A 24 -8.02 -15.98 4.40
CA PRO A 24 -9.12 -15.74 5.32
C PRO A 24 -9.28 -16.93 6.28
N SER A 25 -9.45 -16.65 7.57
CA SER A 25 -9.67 -17.67 8.61
C SER A 25 -11.15 -18.05 8.79
N ILE A 26 -12.02 -17.35 8.08
CA ILE A 26 -13.47 -17.61 7.96
C ILE A 26 -13.85 -17.49 6.47
N SER A 27 -15.12 -17.56 6.15
CA SER A 27 -15.58 -17.44 4.75
C SER A 27 -15.02 -16.19 4.08
N TYR A 28 -14.39 -16.36 2.90
CA TYR A 28 -13.87 -15.27 2.09
C TYR A 28 -14.99 -14.32 1.65
N ASN A 29 -14.79 -13.03 1.83
CA ASN A 29 -15.78 -11.99 1.55
C ASN A 29 -15.55 -11.25 0.22
N GLY A 30 -14.65 -11.75 -0.64
CA GLY A 30 -14.29 -11.07 -1.89
C GLY A 30 -13.36 -9.87 -1.68
N ARG A 31 -12.53 -9.84 -0.61
CA ARG A 31 -11.64 -8.74 -0.29
C ARG A 31 -10.18 -9.17 -0.23
N VAL A 32 -9.34 -8.48 -0.98
CA VAL A 32 -7.88 -8.64 -0.97
C VAL A 32 -7.24 -7.35 -0.45
N ILE A 33 -6.33 -7.46 0.51
CA ILE A 33 -5.58 -6.32 1.05
C ILE A 33 -4.11 -6.52 0.78
N ILE A 34 -3.48 -5.57 0.08
CA ILE A 34 -2.04 -5.61 -0.26
C ILE A 34 -1.26 -4.68 0.66
N LEU A 35 -0.16 -5.18 1.23
CA LEU A 35 0.77 -4.46 2.09
C LEU A 35 2.08 -4.18 1.33
N LEU A 36 2.36 -2.93 1.01
CA LEU A 36 3.50 -2.52 0.19
C LEU A 36 4.59 -1.89 1.07
N HIS A 37 5.75 -2.55 1.14
CA HIS A 37 6.86 -2.09 1.98
C HIS A 37 7.59 -0.88 1.40
N GLY A 38 8.35 -0.19 2.26
CA GLY A 38 9.20 0.93 1.87
C GLY A 38 10.51 0.50 1.19
N TRP A 39 11.33 1.49 0.87
CA TRP A 39 12.70 1.28 0.39
C TRP A 39 13.48 0.38 1.33
N THR A 40 14.25 -0.57 0.79
CA THR A 40 15.02 -1.61 1.51
C THR A 40 14.19 -2.63 2.27
N GLY A 41 12.86 -2.60 2.18
CA GLY A 41 11.99 -3.57 2.81
C GLY A 41 11.91 -4.91 2.07
N ASP A 42 11.10 -5.80 2.62
CA ASP A 42 10.77 -7.12 2.11
C ASP A 42 9.32 -7.50 2.44
N GLU A 43 8.91 -8.73 2.14
CA GLU A 43 7.58 -9.26 2.41
C GLU A 43 7.21 -9.34 3.91
N ASN A 44 8.17 -9.16 4.81
CA ASN A 44 7.92 -9.18 6.25
C ASN A 44 7.75 -7.78 6.84
N SER A 45 8.26 -6.75 6.15
CA SER A 45 8.39 -5.39 6.67
C SER A 45 7.05 -4.75 7.07
N MET A 46 5.94 -5.06 6.35
CA MET A 46 4.60 -4.55 6.63
C MET A 46 3.72 -5.54 7.40
N TRP A 47 4.24 -6.71 7.77
CA TRP A 47 3.43 -7.81 8.28
C TRP A 47 2.78 -7.54 9.65
N PHE A 48 3.29 -6.57 10.42
CA PHE A 48 2.70 -6.17 11.69
C PHE A 48 1.28 -5.59 11.54
N PHE A 49 0.93 -5.08 10.35
CA PHE A 49 -0.43 -4.65 10.06
C PHE A 49 -1.39 -5.82 9.87
N ALA A 50 -0.93 -6.97 9.38
CA ALA A 50 -1.78 -8.10 9.03
C ALA A 50 -2.70 -8.55 10.19
N ARG A 51 -2.18 -8.51 11.44
CA ARG A 51 -2.93 -8.89 12.65
C ARG A 51 -4.08 -7.94 13.01
N ARG A 52 -4.13 -6.77 12.39
CA ARG A 52 -5.10 -5.70 12.66
C ARG A 52 -6.17 -5.63 11.58
N LEU A 53 -5.99 -6.38 10.49
CA LEU A 53 -6.86 -6.38 9.31
C LEU A 53 -7.93 -7.48 9.42
N PRO A 54 -9.06 -7.34 8.69
CA PRO A 54 -10.17 -8.29 8.74
C PRO A 54 -9.74 -9.73 8.48
N VAL A 55 -10.33 -10.66 9.24
CA VAL A 55 -9.97 -12.08 9.21
C VAL A 55 -10.64 -12.85 8.07
N ASP A 56 -11.60 -12.24 7.40
CA ASP A 56 -12.34 -12.75 6.25
C ASP A 56 -11.76 -12.32 4.90
N SER A 57 -10.57 -11.69 4.93
CA SER A 57 -9.89 -11.15 3.74
C SER A 57 -8.56 -11.84 3.51
N TRP A 58 -8.15 -11.97 2.24
CA TRP A 58 -6.77 -12.29 1.89
C TRP A 58 -5.85 -11.10 2.22
N ILE A 59 -4.73 -11.37 2.87
CA ILE A 59 -3.67 -10.38 3.12
C ILE A 59 -2.43 -10.82 2.37
N LEU A 60 -1.93 -9.94 1.52
CA LEU A 60 -0.74 -10.15 0.71
C LEU A 60 0.31 -9.10 1.05
N SER A 61 1.53 -9.52 1.36
CA SER A 61 2.68 -8.64 1.52
C SER A 61 3.77 -9.05 0.50
N PRO A 62 3.70 -8.53 -0.73
CA PRO A 62 4.67 -8.89 -1.76
C PRO A 62 6.01 -8.21 -1.50
N ARG A 63 7.10 -8.94 -1.82
CA ARG A 63 8.45 -8.41 -1.94
C ARG A 63 8.56 -7.66 -3.26
N ALA A 64 9.05 -6.42 -3.21
CA ALA A 64 9.34 -5.66 -4.44
C ALA A 64 10.40 -6.38 -5.30
N PRO A 65 10.30 -6.32 -6.63
CA PRO A 65 11.13 -7.15 -7.52
C PRO A 65 12.56 -6.64 -7.72
N LEU A 66 12.86 -5.40 -7.37
CA LEU A 66 14.16 -4.79 -7.63
C LEU A 66 15.05 -4.92 -6.40
N VAL A 67 16.24 -5.53 -6.55
CA VAL A 67 17.23 -5.54 -5.48
C VAL A 67 17.73 -4.11 -5.24
N CYS A 68 17.63 -3.66 -3.99
CA CYS A 68 18.08 -2.33 -3.61
C CYS A 68 19.59 -2.33 -3.36
N PRO A 69 20.37 -1.38 -3.91
CA PRO A 69 21.82 -1.28 -3.64
C PRO A 69 22.15 -1.08 -2.15
N ALA A 70 21.24 -0.54 -1.38
CA ALA A 70 21.36 -0.37 0.08
C ALA A 70 20.96 -1.60 0.91
N GLY A 71 20.67 -2.74 0.25
CA GLY A 71 20.12 -3.94 0.85
C GLY A 71 18.60 -3.99 0.76
N GLY A 72 18.00 -5.20 0.87
CA GLY A 72 16.56 -5.39 0.69
C GLY A 72 16.07 -5.11 -0.74
N TYR A 73 14.82 -4.64 -0.86
CA TYR A 73 14.11 -4.55 -2.14
C TYR A 73 13.44 -3.19 -2.33
N ALA A 74 13.12 -2.85 -3.59
CA ALA A 74 12.56 -1.57 -3.98
C ALA A 74 11.52 -1.71 -5.11
N TRP A 75 10.50 -0.85 -5.11
CA TRP A 75 9.48 -0.76 -6.17
C TRP A 75 9.98 0.05 -7.37
N GLY A 76 10.88 0.99 -7.12
CA GLY A 76 11.52 1.80 -8.16
C GLY A 76 12.89 2.25 -7.70
N ILE A 77 13.86 2.23 -8.60
CA ILE A 77 15.21 2.75 -8.34
C ILE A 77 15.35 4.08 -9.05
N ALA A 78 15.71 5.10 -8.28
CA ALA A 78 16.00 6.43 -8.78
C ALA A 78 17.51 6.66 -8.96
N THR A 79 17.85 7.63 -9.76
CA THR A 79 19.17 8.24 -9.77
C THR A 79 19.42 8.97 -8.45
N ILE A 80 20.65 9.01 -7.98
CA ILE A 80 21.00 9.69 -6.72
C ILE A 80 20.45 11.12 -6.72
N GLY A 81 19.75 11.49 -5.65
CA GLY A 81 19.14 12.82 -5.49
C GLY A 81 17.83 13.05 -6.25
N GLN A 82 17.28 12.03 -6.91
CA GLN A 82 16.00 12.11 -7.61
C GLN A 82 15.01 11.08 -7.04
N ARG A 83 13.71 11.37 -7.15
CA ARG A 83 12.65 10.38 -6.89
C ARG A 83 12.41 9.56 -8.15
N PRO A 84 12.03 8.29 -8.03
CA PRO A 84 11.61 7.52 -9.18
C PRO A 84 10.42 8.18 -9.87
N ASP A 85 10.48 8.23 -11.20
CA ASP A 85 9.37 8.64 -12.05
C ASP A 85 8.23 7.61 -11.98
N ILE A 86 7.00 8.08 -12.18
CA ILE A 86 5.79 7.23 -12.11
C ILE A 86 5.86 6.01 -13.03
N SER A 87 6.53 6.12 -14.20
CA SER A 87 6.67 5.01 -15.14
C SER A 87 7.37 3.79 -14.53
N LYS A 88 8.29 4.02 -13.56
CA LYS A 88 8.98 2.94 -12.84
C LYS A 88 8.01 2.18 -11.93
N PHE A 89 7.09 2.89 -11.30
CA PHE A 89 6.06 2.29 -10.46
C PHE A 89 4.95 1.64 -11.29
N GLN A 90 4.52 2.26 -12.39
CA GLN A 90 3.48 1.70 -13.28
C GLN A 90 3.88 0.31 -13.80
N LEU A 91 5.14 0.16 -14.26
CA LEU A 91 5.63 -1.15 -14.69
C LEU A 91 5.52 -2.22 -13.59
N GLN A 92 5.80 -1.86 -12.34
CA GLN A 92 5.69 -2.80 -11.22
C GLN A 92 4.23 -3.00 -10.77
N ALA A 93 3.40 -1.96 -10.87
CA ALA A 93 1.97 -2.03 -10.58
C ALA A 93 1.27 -3.03 -11.52
N ASP A 94 1.52 -2.93 -12.81
CA ASP A 94 0.96 -3.84 -13.82
C ASP A 94 1.39 -5.29 -13.55
N LYS A 95 2.69 -5.52 -13.28
CA LYS A 95 3.21 -6.84 -12.93
C LYS A 95 2.58 -7.39 -11.65
N LEU A 96 2.47 -6.55 -10.59
CA LEU A 96 1.86 -6.96 -9.32
C LEU A 96 0.42 -7.41 -9.52
N MET A 97 -0.38 -6.64 -10.25
CA MET A 97 -1.78 -6.98 -10.50
C MET A 97 -1.93 -8.32 -11.25
N HIS A 98 -1.05 -8.61 -12.21
CA HIS A 98 -1.03 -9.91 -12.89
C HIS A 98 -0.67 -11.09 -11.98
N ARG A 99 0.01 -10.85 -10.83
CA ARG A 99 0.42 -11.91 -9.90
C ARG A 99 -0.66 -12.27 -8.86
N LEU A 100 -1.70 -11.46 -8.72
CA LEU A 100 -2.72 -11.69 -7.68
C LEU A 100 -3.36 -13.07 -7.79
N SER A 101 -3.72 -13.53 -9.00
CA SER A 101 -4.30 -14.84 -9.21
C SER A 101 -3.36 -16.01 -8.88
N GLY A 102 -2.04 -15.77 -8.84
CA GLY A 102 -1.06 -16.77 -8.42
C GLY A 102 -0.95 -16.90 -6.89
N TRP A 103 -1.40 -15.91 -6.14
CA TRP A 103 -1.35 -15.89 -4.68
C TRP A 103 -2.71 -16.08 -4.02
N VAL A 104 -3.77 -15.67 -4.68
CA VAL A 104 -5.15 -15.75 -4.20
C VAL A 104 -5.91 -16.73 -5.10
N PRO A 105 -6.17 -17.96 -4.64
CA PRO A 105 -7.06 -18.87 -5.36
C PRO A 105 -8.42 -18.22 -5.63
N ASP A 106 -8.97 -18.44 -6.81
CA ASP A 106 -10.26 -17.88 -7.23
C ASP A 106 -10.33 -16.34 -7.25
N TYR A 107 -9.18 -15.66 -7.32
CA TYR A 107 -9.14 -14.20 -7.47
C TYR A 107 -9.93 -13.74 -8.70
N SER A 108 -10.83 -12.79 -8.49
CA SER A 108 -11.60 -12.15 -9.55
C SER A 108 -11.26 -10.66 -9.63
N PRO A 109 -11.19 -10.07 -10.83
CA PRO A 109 -11.11 -8.60 -10.96
C PRO A 109 -12.29 -7.84 -10.35
N ALA A 110 -13.40 -8.53 -10.02
CA ALA A 110 -14.53 -7.98 -9.29
C ALA A 110 -14.33 -7.98 -7.77
N ASP A 111 -13.27 -8.65 -7.26
CA ASP A 111 -12.97 -8.64 -5.84
C ASP A 111 -12.56 -7.24 -5.40
N ARG A 112 -12.93 -6.91 -4.17
CA ARG A 112 -12.53 -5.65 -3.54
C ARG A 112 -11.04 -5.64 -3.30
N LEU A 113 -10.35 -4.64 -3.85
CA LEU A 113 -8.93 -4.40 -3.65
C LEU A 113 -8.75 -3.25 -2.66
N ASP A 114 -8.02 -3.50 -1.58
CA ASP A 114 -7.57 -2.49 -0.64
C ASP A 114 -6.02 -2.51 -0.54
N ILE A 115 -5.41 -1.36 -0.26
CA ILE A 115 -3.95 -1.23 -0.31
C ILE A 115 -3.44 -0.43 0.89
N ILE A 116 -2.37 -0.91 1.53
CA ILE A 116 -1.60 -0.15 2.53
C ILE A 116 -0.15 -0.08 2.04
N GLY A 117 0.40 1.12 1.92
CA GLY A 117 1.77 1.32 1.49
C GLY A 117 2.53 2.25 2.41
N PHE A 118 3.80 1.93 2.72
CA PHE A 118 4.66 2.77 3.54
C PHE A 118 5.81 3.37 2.71
N SER A 119 6.07 4.65 2.85
CA SER A 119 7.20 5.35 2.21
C SER A 119 7.20 5.13 0.68
N GLN A 120 8.19 4.46 0.10
CA GLN A 120 8.16 4.09 -1.33
C GLN A 120 6.97 3.18 -1.69
N GLY A 121 6.52 2.32 -0.76
CA GLY A 121 5.30 1.54 -0.93
C GLY A 121 4.03 2.41 -1.00
N ALA A 122 4.03 3.59 -0.36
CA ALA A 122 2.96 4.56 -0.52
C ALA A 122 2.95 5.17 -1.93
N ALA A 123 4.14 5.47 -2.50
CA ALA A 123 4.24 5.91 -3.89
C ALA A 123 3.70 4.85 -4.87
N MET A 124 3.98 3.56 -4.60
CA MET A 124 3.41 2.44 -5.33
C MET A 124 1.89 2.35 -5.15
N ALA A 125 1.37 2.54 -3.92
CA ALA A 125 -0.06 2.55 -3.63
C ALA A 125 -0.80 3.67 -4.39
N TYR A 126 -0.24 4.88 -4.42
CA TYR A 126 -0.77 5.96 -5.25
C TYR A 126 -0.80 5.58 -6.74
N THR A 127 0.28 4.95 -7.24
CA THR A 127 0.33 4.53 -8.65
C THR A 127 -0.76 3.52 -8.98
N LEU A 128 -1.04 2.58 -8.08
CA LEU A 128 -2.12 1.61 -8.23
C LEU A 128 -3.51 2.26 -8.30
N CYS A 129 -3.70 3.47 -7.75
CA CYS A 129 -4.95 4.21 -7.96
C CYS A 129 -5.17 4.65 -9.41
N LEU A 130 -4.12 4.71 -10.24
CA LEU A 130 -4.21 5.06 -11.66
C LEU A 130 -4.30 3.84 -12.57
N THR A 131 -3.78 2.68 -12.15
CA THR A 131 -3.66 1.48 -12.97
C THR A 131 -4.62 0.36 -12.56
N SER A 132 -5.30 0.53 -11.43
CA SER A 132 -6.30 -0.40 -10.91
C SER A 132 -7.46 0.38 -10.25
N THR A 133 -8.43 -0.32 -9.69
CA THR A 133 -9.61 0.28 -9.06
C THR A 133 -9.73 -0.09 -7.58
N PRO A 134 -8.77 0.31 -6.73
CA PRO A 134 -8.87 0.02 -5.30
C PRO A 134 -10.05 0.77 -4.68
N VAL A 135 -10.62 0.17 -3.62
CA VAL A 135 -11.72 0.79 -2.85
C VAL A 135 -11.16 1.62 -1.71
N LYS A 136 -10.18 1.08 -0.96
CA LYS A 136 -9.49 1.79 0.11
C LYS A 136 -7.98 1.77 -0.10
N VAL A 137 -7.35 2.92 0.07
CA VAL A 137 -5.89 3.05 -0.03
C VAL A 137 -5.36 3.82 1.16
N ALA A 138 -4.34 3.28 1.83
CA ALA A 138 -3.67 3.93 2.95
C ALA A 138 -2.18 4.16 2.65
N PRO A 139 -1.82 5.27 2.00
CA PRO A 139 -0.44 5.69 1.84
C PRO A 139 0.09 6.34 3.13
N LEU A 140 1.11 5.73 3.72
CA LEU A 140 1.70 6.10 5.01
C LEU A 140 3.09 6.67 4.80
N ALA A 141 3.38 7.87 5.34
CA ALA A 141 4.67 8.56 5.26
C ALA A 141 5.26 8.54 3.83
N GLY A 142 4.46 8.85 2.83
CA GLY A 142 4.81 8.71 1.42
C GLY A 142 4.78 10.01 0.62
N TYR A 143 4.92 9.86 -0.69
CA TYR A 143 4.96 10.96 -1.66
C TYR A 143 4.31 10.54 -2.97
N LEU A 144 3.81 11.49 -3.75
CA LEU A 144 3.41 11.24 -5.13
C LEU A 144 4.67 11.08 -6.02
N PRO A 145 4.76 10.02 -6.85
CA PRO A 145 5.85 9.89 -7.80
C PRO A 145 5.98 11.10 -8.74
N ALA A 146 7.18 11.36 -9.24
CA ALA A 146 7.35 12.38 -10.29
C ALA A 146 6.48 12.04 -11.51
N GLY A 147 5.78 13.03 -12.07
CA GLY A 147 4.85 12.83 -13.19
C GLY A 147 3.48 12.27 -12.82
N PHE A 148 3.18 12.05 -11.52
CA PHE A 148 1.89 11.49 -11.07
C PHE A 148 0.71 12.39 -11.44
N SER A 149 0.84 13.71 -11.22
CA SER A 149 -0.25 14.66 -11.48
C SER A 149 -0.61 14.75 -12.95
N GLU A 150 0.38 14.67 -13.84
CA GLU A 150 0.19 14.65 -15.27
C GLU A 150 -0.46 13.34 -15.73
N ALA A 151 0.04 12.21 -15.25
CA ALA A 151 -0.52 10.88 -15.56
C ALA A 151 -1.97 10.74 -15.07
N GLY A 152 -2.28 11.28 -13.90
CA GLY A 152 -3.61 11.27 -13.29
C GLY A 152 -4.46 12.50 -13.59
N SER A 153 -4.12 13.33 -14.61
CA SER A 153 -4.81 14.59 -14.86
C SER A 153 -6.32 14.46 -15.15
N LYS A 154 -6.75 13.30 -15.66
CA LYS A 154 -8.17 12.98 -15.97
C LYS A 154 -8.76 11.94 -15.02
N ALA A 155 -8.06 11.58 -13.94
CA ALA A 155 -8.53 10.58 -13.02
C ALA A 155 -9.72 11.11 -12.19
N ASP A 156 -10.74 10.29 -12.02
CA ASP A 156 -11.87 10.49 -11.11
C ASP A 156 -11.73 9.51 -9.94
N PHE A 157 -11.60 10.05 -8.75
CA PHE A 157 -11.46 9.28 -7.52
C PHE A 157 -12.73 9.33 -6.64
N SER A 158 -13.89 9.68 -7.18
CA SER A 158 -15.14 9.86 -6.42
C SER A 158 -15.59 8.59 -5.66
N LYS A 159 -15.10 7.41 -6.04
CA LYS A 159 -15.38 6.14 -5.35
C LYS A 159 -14.25 5.67 -4.44
N LEU A 160 -13.12 6.38 -4.42
CA LEU A 160 -11.93 6.00 -3.67
C LEU A 160 -11.97 6.58 -2.25
N GLN A 161 -11.69 5.76 -1.26
CA GLN A 161 -11.42 6.17 0.10
C GLN A 161 -9.91 6.16 0.34
N VAL A 162 -9.36 7.26 0.86
CA VAL A 162 -7.92 7.39 1.09
C VAL A 162 -7.66 7.75 2.55
N PHE A 163 -6.80 7.00 3.22
CA PHE A 163 -6.28 7.31 4.54
C PHE A 163 -4.82 7.72 4.43
N ILE A 164 -4.51 8.99 4.53
CA ILE A 164 -3.14 9.49 4.46
C ILE A 164 -2.62 9.77 5.87
N SER A 165 -1.43 9.22 6.21
CA SER A 165 -0.77 9.49 7.47
C SER A 165 0.67 9.94 7.25
N HIS A 166 1.08 11.02 7.97
CA HIS A 166 2.46 11.53 7.95
C HIS A 166 2.78 12.24 9.27
N ASN A 167 4.04 12.19 9.69
CA ASN A 167 4.49 12.97 10.84
C ASN A 167 5.14 14.28 10.38
N SER A 168 4.82 15.38 11.06
CA SER A 168 5.32 16.72 10.70
C SER A 168 6.83 16.90 10.95
N ASP A 169 7.42 16.04 11.78
CA ASP A 169 8.84 15.96 12.10
C ASP A 169 9.58 14.85 11.36
N ASP A 170 9.04 14.38 10.23
CA ASP A 170 9.67 13.39 9.35
C ASP A 170 10.89 14.03 8.64
N GLU A 171 12.10 13.56 9.00
CA GLU A 171 13.36 14.06 8.45
C GLU A 171 13.73 13.44 7.09
N MET A 172 13.08 12.35 6.70
CA MET A 172 13.33 11.66 5.42
C MET A 172 12.45 12.19 4.29
N LEU A 173 11.19 12.45 4.59
CA LEU A 173 10.20 12.95 3.63
C LEU A 173 9.42 14.12 4.24
N PRO A 174 9.50 15.32 3.66
CA PRO A 174 8.75 16.47 4.16
C PRO A 174 7.25 16.21 4.22
N VAL A 175 6.58 16.59 5.30
CA VAL A 175 5.12 16.47 5.47
C VAL A 175 4.32 17.17 4.36
N ALA A 176 4.91 18.14 3.68
CA ALA A 176 4.32 18.79 2.50
C ALA A 176 3.92 17.80 1.40
N GLU A 177 4.62 16.66 1.28
CA GLU A 177 4.31 15.62 0.30
C GLU A 177 2.93 14.99 0.54
N SER A 178 2.63 14.68 1.79
CA SER A 178 1.34 14.10 2.15
C SER A 178 0.20 15.13 2.09
N ARG A 179 0.49 16.39 2.41
CA ARG A 179 -0.48 17.48 2.26
C ARG A 179 -0.81 17.72 0.79
N ASN A 180 0.20 17.72 -0.10
CA ASN A 180 0.00 17.81 -1.55
C ASN A 180 -0.84 16.60 -2.07
N ALA A 181 -0.55 15.40 -1.58
CA ALA A 181 -1.32 14.22 -1.95
C ALA A 181 -2.78 14.32 -1.45
N ARG A 182 -3.01 14.75 -0.22
CA ARG A 182 -4.35 15.00 0.32
C ARG A 182 -5.15 15.94 -0.59
N ASP A 183 -4.56 17.08 -0.92
CA ASP A 183 -5.23 18.11 -1.72
C ASP A 183 -5.51 17.56 -3.14
N TYR A 184 -4.54 16.89 -3.75
CA TYR A 184 -4.69 16.26 -5.06
C TYR A 184 -5.86 15.29 -5.14
N PHE A 185 -6.00 14.38 -4.16
CA PHE A 185 -7.07 13.38 -4.14
C PHE A 185 -8.41 14.00 -3.76
N THR A 186 -8.44 14.96 -2.85
CA THR A 186 -9.66 15.70 -2.46
C THR A 186 -10.23 16.46 -3.65
N ASP A 187 -9.39 17.19 -4.39
CA ASP A 187 -9.80 17.97 -5.57
C ASP A 187 -10.38 17.10 -6.70
N ARG A 188 -10.09 15.77 -6.66
CA ARG A 188 -10.58 14.78 -7.63
C ARG A 188 -11.67 13.86 -7.07
N GLY A 189 -12.30 14.28 -5.98
CA GLY A 189 -13.51 13.66 -5.44
C GLY A 189 -13.28 12.50 -4.48
N ALA A 190 -12.04 12.12 -4.16
CA ALA A 190 -11.79 11.06 -3.18
C ALA A 190 -12.25 11.46 -1.78
N MET A 191 -12.70 10.47 -1.01
CA MET A 191 -12.99 10.63 0.42
C MET A 191 -11.70 10.47 1.20
N VAL A 192 -11.09 11.59 1.64
CA VAL A 192 -9.77 11.59 2.27
C VAL A 192 -9.86 11.76 3.79
N ASN A 193 -9.34 10.79 4.52
CA ASN A 193 -9.03 10.86 5.95
C ASN A 193 -7.54 11.20 6.10
N TYR A 194 -7.22 12.28 6.80
CA TYR A 194 -5.84 12.76 6.94
C TYR A 194 -5.42 12.78 8.40
N CYS A 195 -4.38 12.02 8.74
CA CYS A 195 -3.81 11.94 10.10
C CYS A 195 -2.38 12.47 10.09
N GLU A 196 -2.17 13.69 10.59
CA GLU A 196 -0.86 14.28 10.79
C GLU A 196 -0.48 14.25 12.29
N ASN A 197 0.75 13.83 12.60
CA ASN A 197 1.22 13.72 13.97
C ASN A 197 2.73 14.02 14.06
N THR A 198 3.40 13.59 15.12
CA THR A 198 4.85 13.62 15.31
C THR A 198 5.39 12.21 15.54
N GLY A 199 6.67 11.98 15.27
CA GLY A 199 7.34 10.69 15.52
C GLY A 199 8.36 10.27 14.46
N GLY A 200 8.79 11.16 13.56
CA GLY A 200 9.77 10.88 12.51
C GLY A 200 9.21 10.01 11.39
N HIS A 201 10.08 9.33 10.62
CA HIS A 201 9.70 8.52 9.46
C HIS A 201 9.11 7.16 9.87
N LYS A 202 7.93 7.17 10.47
CA LYS A 202 7.15 5.99 10.90
C LYS A 202 5.68 6.37 11.09
N MET A 203 4.83 5.40 11.34
CA MET A 203 3.44 5.67 11.69
C MET A 203 3.31 5.95 13.19
N SER A 204 2.62 7.02 13.57
CA SER A 204 2.32 7.33 14.97
C SER A 204 1.26 6.36 15.53
N SER A 205 1.30 6.10 16.84
CA SER A 205 0.32 5.22 17.49
C SER A 205 -1.13 5.76 17.43
N ALA A 206 -1.29 7.07 17.35
CA ALA A 206 -2.60 7.70 17.17
C ALA A 206 -3.17 7.36 15.79
N CYS A 207 -2.38 7.56 14.72
CA CYS A 207 -2.79 7.26 13.35
C CYS A 207 -2.99 5.76 13.11
N VAL A 208 -2.29 4.86 13.83
CA VAL A 208 -2.55 3.41 13.78
C VAL A 208 -3.99 3.08 14.20
N LYS A 209 -4.52 3.73 15.26
CA LYS A 209 -5.90 3.49 15.71
C LYS A 209 -6.93 3.94 14.67
N GLU A 210 -6.68 5.06 14.01
CA GLU A 210 -7.55 5.56 12.93
C GLU A 210 -7.49 4.65 11.70
N LEU A 211 -6.30 4.14 11.35
CA LEU A 211 -6.13 3.15 10.28
C LEU A 211 -6.91 1.86 10.56
N ASP A 212 -6.87 1.38 11.81
CA ASP A 212 -7.64 0.19 12.21
C ASP A 212 -9.15 0.40 11.99
N LEU A 213 -9.67 1.58 12.32
CA LEU A 213 -11.08 1.92 12.07
C LEU A 213 -11.38 2.01 10.58
N PHE A 214 -10.47 2.60 9.82
CA PHE A 214 -10.61 2.77 8.36
C PHE A 214 -10.76 1.44 7.62
N PHE A 215 -10.11 0.36 8.07
CA PHE A 215 -10.17 -0.97 7.41
C PHE A 215 -11.19 -1.94 8.01
N ARG A 216 -11.93 -1.57 9.04
CA ARG A 216 -12.92 -2.47 9.68
C ARG A 216 -14.13 -2.78 8.81
N ASP A 217 -14.49 -1.89 7.88
CA ASP A 217 -15.71 -2.00 7.03
C ASP A 217 -15.39 -2.53 5.64
#